data_afb61f465e6493e8bc7e3d04535be6fe
#
_entry.id   afb61f465e6493e8bc7e3d04535be6fe
#
_cell.length_a   1.000
_cell.length_b   1.000
_cell.length_c   1.000
_cell.angle_alpha   90.00
_cell.angle_beta   90.00
_cell.angle_gamma   90.00
#
_symmetry.space_group_name_H-M   'P 1'
#
loop_
_entity.id
_entity.type
_entity.pdbx_description
1 polymer ?
#
loop_
_entity_poly.entity_id
_entity_poly.type
_entity_poly.pdbx_seq_one_letter_code
_entity_poly.pdbx_strand_id
1 'polypeptide(L)'
;MKLLHIIALLFLTLVPLQGREREPWLDELDAELGKKAEYDARKEARIGQLRGRLRAALDDRERYGVTRELYEEYQSYKYDSAYAYAQEMARLAAAAELPDARVEAGCATTFCLISAGLYKEAFDVMNALDVAGVSPATLLEYYKMQVRLNYSARGYSQTAPYWDEYSRVGEEYSRKIMEMVPEESPVWWEYRANYLMESARYEEGIAAFSRLLSDENLDYHQRAIFASSTGWLQHCLGRDDEAIQSLCESAIFDLKSSTKETTALRMLAEYLTRRGEVERPSRYVRESFDDANFYNARLRKLEVGAVLPLVEKNHYDRLQRERNLLAWGLALLALVILAAVAALLFIRRQNRRLHEARATIEERNAQLEAANAQLAEANEIKSEYIGNSFYINSEFLDKMAQLYKMVDRMIVTRQYDELRRSLKESTIDKERDEMYESFDHTFLKIFPTFVNDYNALFPETEQRFPAEGLTPEMRIFALIRLGISETDRIARFLDYSVHTINTYKTRVKNKSWVENEQFEAEIMKIGAR
;
A
#
# COMPACT_ATOMS: atom_id res chain seq x y z
N MET A 1 -39.64 8.33 13.54
CA MET A 1 -39.58 7.20 12.60
C MET A 1 -39.13 7.59 11.19
N LYS A 2 -39.68 8.62 10.52
CA LYS A 2 -39.28 8.99 9.15
C LYS A 2 -37.81 9.44 9.02
N LEU A 3 -37.23 10.10 10.02
CA LEU A 3 -35.83 10.55 10.00
C LEU A 3 -34.84 9.37 10.13
N LEU A 4 -35.17 8.35 10.93
CA LEU A 4 -34.37 7.11 11.06
C LEU A 4 -34.36 6.30 9.76
N HIS A 5 -35.47 6.27 9.03
CA HIS A 5 -35.56 5.61 7.73
C HIS A 5 -34.73 6.34 6.65
N ILE A 6 -34.69 7.67 6.68
CA ILE A 6 -33.87 8.47 5.75
C ILE A 6 -32.37 8.28 6.04
N ILE A 7 -31.96 8.22 7.30
CA ILE A 7 -30.56 7.97 7.70
C ILE A 7 -30.14 6.55 7.34
N ALA A 8 -31.01 5.55 7.54
CA ALA A 8 -30.73 4.16 7.15
C ALA A 8 -30.65 4.01 5.61
N LEU A 9 -31.50 4.71 4.85
CA LEU A 9 -31.41 4.73 3.38
C LEU A 9 -30.14 5.44 2.87
N LEU A 10 -29.71 6.52 3.50
CA LEU A 10 -28.45 7.21 3.16
C LEU A 10 -27.22 6.34 3.45
N PHE A 11 -27.23 5.52 4.49
CA PHE A 11 -26.15 4.56 4.76
C PHE A 11 -26.12 3.39 3.77
N LEU A 12 -27.27 2.93 3.27
CA LEU A 12 -27.35 1.87 2.25
C LEU A 12 -26.91 2.35 0.85
N THR A 13 -26.97 3.64 0.56
CA THR A 13 -26.55 4.20 -0.74
C THR A 13 -25.08 4.62 -0.78
N LEU A 14 -24.36 4.60 0.34
CA LEU A 14 -22.96 5.03 0.45
C LEU A 14 -21.94 3.88 0.36
N VAL A 15 -22.40 2.63 0.26
CA VAL A 15 -21.52 1.52 -0.12
C VAL A 15 -21.75 1.28 -1.62
N PRO A 16 -20.87 1.70 -2.51
CA PRO A 16 -20.89 1.20 -3.86
C PRO A 16 -20.49 -0.27 -3.77
N LEU A 17 -21.45 -1.16 -3.67
CA LEU A 17 -21.31 -2.54 -4.10
C LEU A 17 -21.16 -2.49 -5.65
N GLN A 18 -20.04 -1.96 -6.12
CA GLN A 18 -19.55 -2.32 -7.43
C GLN A 18 -19.22 -3.81 -7.33
N GLY A 19 -20.19 -4.65 -7.66
CA GLY A 19 -19.96 -6.03 -8.01
C GLY A 19 -19.00 -6.00 -9.20
N ARG A 20 -17.68 -6.06 -8.94
CA ARG A 20 -16.70 -6.28 -9.99
C ARG A 20 -17.07 -7.59 -10.65
N GLU A 21 -17.13 -7.61 -11.97
CA GLU A 21 -17.25 -8.85 -12.72
C GLU A 21 -16.15 -9.80 -12.19
N ARG A 22 -16.55 -11.05 -11.92
CA ARG A 22 -15.58 -12.08 -11.50
C ARG A 22 -14.57 -12.24 -12.62
N GLU A 23 -13.31 -12.13 -12.28
CA GLU A 23 -12.19 -12.35 -13.19
C GLU A 23 -11.63 -13.77 -12.93
N PRO A 24 -12.07 -14.77 -13.69
CA PRO A 24 -11.80 -16.19 -13.39
C PRO A 24 -10.30 -16.49 -13.30
N TRP A 25 -9.50 -15.81 -14.11
CA TRP A 25 -8.03 -15.98 -14.14
C TRP A 25 -7.35 -15.53 -12.83
N LEU A 26 -7.84 -14.46 -12.19
CA LEU A 26 -7.34 -14.03 -10.88
C LEU A 26 -7.74 -15.01 -9.77
N ASP A 27 -8.97 -15.54 -9.84
CA ASP A 27 -9.44 -16.54 -8.88
C ASP A 27 -8.67 -17.87 -9.05
N GLU A 28 -8.33 -18.25 -10.28
CA GLU A 28 -7.49 -19.42 -10.58
C GLU A 28 -6.07 -19.22 -10.03
N LEU A 29 -5.45 -18.05 -10.27
CA LEU A 29 -4.13 -17.73 -9.71
C LEU A 29 -4.14 -17.79 -8.18
N ASP A 30 -5.18 -17.25 -7.54
CA ASP A 30 -5.35 -17.30 -6.10
C ASP A 30 -5.42 -18.74 -5.57
N ALA A 31 -6.10 -19.63 -6.31
CA ALA A 31 -6.19 -21.05 -5.97
C ALA A 31 -4.84 -21.78 -6.18
N GLU A 32 -4.12 -21.47 -7.26
CA GLU A 32 -2.81 -22.07 -7.54
C GLU A 32 -1.72 -21.60 -6.57
N LEU A 33 -1.77 -20.35 -6.10
CA LEU A 33 -0.89 -19.87 -5.03
C LEU A 33 -1.04 -20.69 -3.75
N GLY A 34 -2.26 -21.16 -3.45
CA GLY A 34 -2.50 -22.08 -2.33
C GLY A 34 -1.81 -23.44 -2.45
N LYS A 35 -1.43 -23.86 -3.67
CA LYS A 35 -0.74 -25.13 -3.96
C LYS A 35 0.79 -24.98 -4.11
N LYS A 36 1.34 -23.79 -3.94
CA LYS A 36 2.77 -23.48 -4.11
C LYS A 36 3.68 -24.48 -3.38
N ALA A 37 3.36 -24.80 -2.12
CA ALA A 37 4.14 -25.75 -1.33
C ALA A 37 4.18 -27.17 -1.93
N GLU A 38 3.13 -27.61 -2.62
CA GLU A 38 3.09 -28.91 -3.30
C GLU A 38 4.01 -28.94 -4.52
N TYR A 39 4.05 -27.84 -5.28
CA TYR A 39 4.93 -27.69 -6.43
C TYR A 39 6.39 -27.68 -5.99
N ASP A 40 6.70 -26.89 -4.95
CA ASP A 40 8.04 -26.81 -4.38
C ASP A 40 8.50 -28.17 -3.82
N ALA A 41 7.63 -28.93 -3.16
CA ALA A 41 7.94 -30.27 -2.67
C ALA A 41 8.28 -31.26 -3.81
N ARG A 42 7.58 -31.18 -4.95
CA ARG A 42 7.90 -31.99 -6.14
C ARG A 42 9.26 -31.62 -6.72
N LYS A 43 9.56 -30.33 -6.81
CA LYS A 43 10.86 -29.81 -7.26
C LYS A 43 12.00 -30.31 -6.35
N GLU A 44 11.84 -30.18 -5.04
CA GLU A 44 12.85 -30.65 -4.07
C GLU A 44 13.05 -32.17 -4.11
N ALA A 45 11.98 -32.94 -4.33
CA ALA A 45 12.11 -34.41 -4.49
C ALA A 45 12.95 -34.77 -5.73
N ARG A 46 12.73 -34.08 -6.87
CA ARG A 46 13.52 -34.27 -8.10
C ARG A 46 14.99 -33.89 -7.88
N ILE A 47 15.24 -32.74 -7.26
CA ILE A 47 16.59 -32.31 -6.88
C ILE A 47 17.25 -33.35 -5.97
N GLY A 48 16.51 -33.90 -5.01
CA GLY A 48 17.00 -34.97 -4.13
C GLY A 48 17.43 -36.22 -4.88
N GLN A 49 16.68 -36.64 -5.89
CA GLN A 49 17.03 -37.76 -6.78
C GLN A 49 18.31 -37.45 -7.58
N LEU A 50 18.44 -36.28 -8.16
CA LEU A 50 19.63 -35.86 -8.91
C LEU A 50 20.88 -35.80 -8.03
N ARG A 51 20.75 -35.28 -6.81
CA ARG A 51 21.87 -35.34 -5.83
C ARG A 51 22.27 -36.75 -5.48
N GLY A 52 21.31 -37.68 -5.45
CA GLY A 52 21.60 -39.13 -5.28
C GLY A 52 22.41 -39.67 -6.47
N ARG A 53 22.00 -39.35 -7.70
CA ARG A 53 22.73 -39.73 -8.93
C ARG A 53 24.13 -39.11 -8.98
N LEU A 54 24.29 -37.85 -8.58
CA LEU A 54 25.60 -37.18 -8.55
C LEU A 54 26.59 -37.91 -7.61
N ARG A 55 26.10 -38.35 -6.46
CA ARG A 55 26.92 -39.12 -5.50
C ARG A 55 27.31 -40.51 -6.03
N ALA A 56 26.50 -41.11 -6.88
CA ALA A 56 26.73 -42.43 -7.47
C ALA A 56 27.51 -42.38 -8.78
N ALA A 57 27.71 -41.20 -9.37
CA ALA A 57 28.39 -41.01 -10.65
C ALA A 57 29.85 -41.54 -10.59
N LEU A 58 30.21 -42.37 -11.57
CA LEU A 58 31.46 -43.12 -11.56
C LEU A 58 32.60 -42.38 -12.27
N ASP A 59 32.29 -41.53 -13.25
CA ASP A 59 33.26 -40.77 -14.03
C ASP A 59 32.90 -39.29 -14.16
N ASP A 60 33.86 -38.46 -14.63
CA ASP A 60 33.71 -37.03 -14.73
C ASP A 60 32.68 -36.62 -15.81
N ARG A 61 32.46 -37.44 -16.83
CA ARG A 61 31.46 -37.18 -17.87
C ARG A 61 30.04 -37.34 -17.32
N GLU A 62 29.80 -38.42 -16.59
CA GLU A 62 28.54 -38.66 -15.91
C GLU A 62 28.29 -37.58 -14.84
N ARG A 63 29.34 -37.25 -14.05
CA ARG A 63 29.28 -36.15 -13.06
C ARG A 63 28.90 -34.81 -13.72
N TYR A 64 29.53 -34.45 -14.84
CA TYR A 64 29.21 -33.26 -15.59
C TYR A 64 27.73 -33.24 -16.01
N GLY A 65 27.24 -34.35 -16.60
CA GLY A 65 25.84 -34.44 -17.05
C GLY A 65 24.86 -34.25 -15.89
N VAL A 66 25.06 -34.93 -14.76
CA VAL A 66 24.18 -34.77 -13.58
C VAL A 66 24.33 -33.39 -12.93
N THR A 67 25.53 -32.81 -12.93
CA THR A 67 25.78 -31.47 -12.43
C THR A 67 25.03 -30.42 -13.28
N ARG A 68 25.00 -30.61 -14.61
CA ARG A 68 24.21 -29.77 -15.52
C ARG A 68 22.70 -29.90 -15.24
N GLU A 69 22.18 -31.13 -15.10
CA GLU A 69 20.77 -31.33 -14.71
C GLU A 69 20.44 -30.64 -13.38
N LEU A 70 21.32 -30.69 -12.41
CA LEU A 70 21.16 -29.97 -11.14
C LEU A 70 21.20 -28.46 -11.32
N TYR A 71 22.09 -27.93 -12.15
CA TYR A 71 22.10 -26.52 -12.49
C TYR A 71 20.77 -26.10 -13.13
N GLU A 72 20.25 -26.86 -14.10
CA GLU A 72 18.98 -26.61 -14.78
C GLU A 72 17.80 -26.58 -13.78
N GLU A 73 17.79 -27.47 -12.79
CA GLU A 73 16.78 -27.44 -11.74
C GLU A 73 16.89 -26.22 -10.83
N TYR A 74 18.10 -25.71 -10.58
CA TYR A 74 18.31 -24.61 -9.66
C TYR A 74 18.32 -23.22 -10.32
N GLN A 75 18.54 -23.11 -11.61
CA GLN A 75 18.80 -21.85 -12.29
C GLN A 75 17.71 -20.78 -12.05
N SER A 76 16.45 -21.17 -12.01
CA SER A 76 15.32 -20.29 -11.71
C SER A 76 14.66 -20.57 -10.36
N TYR A 77 15.24 -21.48 -9.54
CA TYR A 77 14.72 -21.88 -8.25
C TYR A 77 15.54 -21.34 -7.07
N LYS A 78 16.87 -21.49 -7.11
CA LYS A 78 17.75 -21.05 -6.01
C LYS A 78 19.13 -20.64 -6.53
N TYR A 79 19.38 -19.34 -6.54
CA TYR A 79 20.58 -18.72 -7.11
C TYR A 79 21.90 -19.29 -6.56
N ASP A 80 22.06 -19.35 -5.22
CA ASP A 80 23.33 -19.81 -4.64
C ASP A 80 23.70 -21.23 -5.08
N SER A 81 22.69 -22.09 -5.18
CA SER A 81 22.86 -23.46 -5.66
C SER A 81 23.15 -23.50 -7.16
N ALA A 82 22.41 -22.71 -7.96
CA ALA A 82 22.66 -22.61 -9.38
C ALA A 82 24.09 -22.16 -9.68
N TYR A 83 24.55 -21.12 -9.01
CA TYR A 83 25.91 -20.61 -9.17
C TYR A 83 26.96 -21.65 -8.74
N ALA A 84 26.75 -22.33 -7.61
CA ALA A 84 27.67 -23.40 -7.16
C ALA A 84 27.78 -24.55 -8.18
N TYR A 85 26.65 -24.99 -8.75
CA TYR A 85 26.66 -26.02 -9.79
C TYR A 85 27.24 -25.52 -11.11
N ALA A 86 27.03 -24.27 -11.52
CA ALA A 86 27.67 -23.68 -12.69
C ALA A 86 29.22 -23.65 -12.53
N GLN A 87 29.72 -23.30 -11.33
CA GLN A 87 31.16 -23.35 -11.03
C GLN A 87 31.69 -24.79 -11.04
N GLU A 88 30.93 -25.75 -10.56
CA GLU A 88 31.34 -27.17 -10.62
C GLU A 88 31.32 -27.69 -12.06
N MET A 89 30.35 -27.27 -12.90
CA MET A 89 30.39 -27.54 -14.34
C MET A 89 31.67 -27.00 -14.98
N ALA A 90 32.04 -25.75 -14.67
CA ALA A 90 33.27 -25.13 -15.19
C ALA A 90 34.53 -25.89 -14.76
N ARG A 91 34.58 -26.32 -13.52
CA ARG A 91 35.69 -27.15 -13.00
C ARG A 91 35.82 -28.49 -13.71
N LEU A 92 34.69 -29.20 -13.88
CA LEU A 92 34.65 -30.52 -14.55
C LEU A 92 34.96 -30.36 -16.06
N ALA A 93 34.44 -29.35 -16.74
CA ALA A 93 34.71 -29.08 -18.13
C ALA A 93 36.18 -28.73 -18.42
N ALA A 94 36.84 -28.01 -17.49
CA ALA A 94 38.26 -27.73 -17.56
C ALA A 94 39.12 -28.98 -17.41
N ALA A 95 38.75 -29.84 -16.45
CA ALA A 95 39.48 -31.10 -16.19
C ALA A 95 39.37 -32.13 -17.34
N ALA A 96 38.20 -32.15 -18.00
CA ALA A 96 37.92 -33.07 -19.12
C ALA A 96 38.39 -32.56 -20.48
N GLU A 97 38.85 -31.31 -20.59
CA GLU A 97 39.27 -30.62 -21.80
C GLU A 97 38.19 -30.63 -22.93
N LEU A 98 36.93 -30.55 -22.53
CA LEU A 98 35.79 -30.57 -23.47
C LEU A 98 35.40 -29.15 -23.87
N PRO A 99 35.59 -28.69 -25.14
CA PRO A 99 35.29 -27.35 -25.58
C PRO A 99 33.80 -26.98 -25.40
N ASP A 100 32.89 -27.88 -25.81
CA ASP A 100 31.45 -27.67 -25.65
C ASP A 100 31.05 -27.47 -24.18
N ALA A 101 31.53 -28.33 -23.29
CA ALA A 101 31.24 -28.24 -21.87
C ALA A 101 31.78 -26.95 -21.22
N ARG A 102 32.91 -26.42 -21.71
CA ARG A 102 33.44 -25.13 -21.22
C ARG A 102 32.53 -23.97 -21.61
N VAL A 103 32.02 -23.97 -22.83
CA VAL A 103 31.09 -22.94 -23.30
C VAL A 103 29.74 -23.06 -22.56
N GLU A 104 29.19 -24.27 -22.41
CA GLU A 104 27.97 -24.51 -21.62
C GLU A 104 28.11 -24.02 -20.18
N ALA A 105 29.21 -24.33 -19.50
CA ALA A 105 29.48 -23.90 -18.13
C ALA A 105 29.68 -22.39 -18.04
N GLY A 106 30.30 -21.76 -19.04
CA GLY A 106 30.42 -20.31 -19.16
C GLY A 106 29.05 -19.63 -19.33
N CYS A 107 28.18 -20.18 -20.19
CA CYS A 107 26.81 -19.71 -20.33
C CYS A 107 26.01 -19.85 -19.02
N ALA A 108 26.15 -20.99 -18.32
CA ALA A 108 25.50 -21.21 -17.02
C ALA A 108 25.97 -20.19 -15.96
N THR A 109 27.26 -19.93 -15.90
CA THR A 109 27.84 -18.92 -15.02
C THR A 109 27.32 -17.53 -15.37
N THR A 110 27.30 -17.19 -16.66
CA THR A 110 26.78 -15.89 -17.15
C THR A 110 25.31 -15.69 -16.80
N PHE A 111 24.49 -16.71 -16.92
CA PHE A 111 23.08 -16.65 -16.48
C PHE A 111 22.97 -16.24 -15.02
N CYS A 112 23.74 -16.89 -14.14
CA CYS A 112 23.73 -16.55 -12.73
C CYS A 112 24.22 -15.11 -12.46
N LEU A 113 25.27 -14.67 -13.17
CA LEU A 113 25.78 -13.30 -13.04
C LEU A 113 24.76 -12.25 -13.48
N ILE A 114 24.02 -12.51 -14.57
CA ILE A 114 22.90 -11.64 -15.02
C ILE A 114 21.83 -11.54 -13.92
N SER A 115 21.40 -12.67 -13.37
CA SER A 115 20.38 -12.72 -12.32
C SER A 115 20.82 -11.98 -11.04
N ALA A 116 22.12 -11.93 -10.78
CA ALA A 116 22.70 -11.15 -9.67
C ALA A 116 22.90 -9.66 -10.00
N GLY A 117 22.79 -9.24 -11.28
CA GLY A 117 23.07 -7.88 -11.73
C GLY A 117 24.57 -7.58 -11.91
N LEU A 118 25.40 -8.62 -11.99
CA LEU A 118 26.86 -8.54 -12.18
C LEU A 118 27.22 -8.55 -13.66
N TYR A 119 26.78 -7.52 -14.39
CA TYR A 119 26.87 -7.46 -15.84
C TYR A 119 28.31 -7.41 -16.35
N LYS A 120 29.20 -6.67 -15.67
CA LYS A 120 30.62 -6.61 -16.05
C LYS A 120 31.26 -8.00 -16.03
N GLU A 121 31.07 -8.71 -14.93
CA GLU A 121 31.57 -10.06 -14.75
C GLU A 121 30.95 -11.03 -15.77
N ALA A 122 29.66 -10.85 -16.09
CA ALA A 122 28.99 -11.63 -17.12
C ALA A 122 29.59 -11.42 -18.51
N PHE A 123 29.87 -10.16 -18.89
CA PHE A 123 30.60 -9.87 -20.13
C PHE A 123 32.02 -10.42 -20.12
N ASP A 124 32.75 -10.32 -19.02
CA ASP A 124 34.11 -10.86 -18.90
C ASP A 124 34.12 -12.38 -19.15
N VAL A 125 33.17 -13.11 -18.54
CA VAL A 125 33.02 -14.55 -18.76
C VAL A 125 32.74 -14.86 -20.23
N MET A 126 31.72 -14.21 -20.83
CA MET A 126 31.34 -14.46 -22.23
C MET A 126 32.44 -14.12 -23.23
N ASN A 127 33.18 -13.04 -23.00
CA ASN A 127 34.28 -12.62 -23.87
C ASN A 127 35.52 -13.54 -23.76
N ALA A 128 35.68 -14.24 -22.64
CA ALA A 128 36.77 -15.19 -22.44
C ALA A 128 36.50 -16.59 -23.07
N LEU A 129 35.25 -16.85 -23.49
CA LEU A 129 34.91 -18.14 -24.09
C LEU A 129 35.45 -18.25 -25.52
N ASP A 130 36.22 -19.29 -25.79
CA ASP A 130 36.58 -19.69 -27.13
C ASP A 130 35.49 -20.61 -27.71
N VAL A 131 34.84 -20.13 -28.73
CA VAL A 131 33.77 -20.86 -29.45
C VAL A 131 34.22 -21.49 -30.75
N ALA A 132 35.55 -21.48 -31.05
CA ALA A 132 36.09 -22.12 -32.20
C ALA A 132 36.00 -23.65 -32.09
N GLY A 133 35.36 -24.27 -33.07
CA GLY A 133 35.27 -25.73 -33.17
C GLY A 133 34.27 -26.39 -32.22
N VAL A 134 33.43 -25.63 -31.51
CA VAL A 134 32.31 -26.19 -30.73
C VAL A 134 31.19 -26.68 -31.63
N SER A 135 30.36 -27.56 -31.12
CA SER A 135 29.19 -28.07 -31.83
C SER A 135 28.20 -26.96 -32.18
N PRO A 136 27.42 -27.07 -33.27
CA PRO A 136 26.38 -26.12 -33.62
C PRO A 136 25.36 -25.90 -32.49
N ALA A 137 25.05 -26.94 -31.70
CA ALA A 137 24.14 -26.84 -30.58
C ALA A 137 24.71 -25.94 -29.46
N THR A 138 25.98 -26.12 -29.12
CA THR A 138 26.67 -25.30 -28.12
C THR A 138 26.86 -23.85 -28.59
N LEU A 139 27.15 -23.66 -29.87
CA LEU A 139 27.24 -22.32 -30.47
C LEU A 139 25.88 -21.60 -30.42
N LEU A 140 24.80 -22.32 -30.65
CA LEU A 140 23.44 -21.78 -30.50
C LEU A 140 23.18 -21.32 -29.05
N GLU A 141 23.53 -22.12 -28.03
CA GLU A 141 23.37 -21.74 -26.60
C GLU A 141 24.25 -20.51 -26.27
N TYR A 142 25.46 -20.42 -26.80
CA TYR A 142 26.29 -19.22 -26.65
C TYR A 142 25.60 -17.98 -27.25
N TYR A 143 25.03 -18.07 -28.43
CA TYR A 143 24.32 -16.92 -29.04
C TYR A 143 23.07 -16.54 -28.26
N LYS A 144 22.31 -17.52 -27.78
CA LYS A 144 21.15 -17.27 -26.87
C LYS A 144 21.59 -16.51 -25.62
N MET A 145 22.72 -16.90 -25.02
CA MET A 145 23.24 -16.22 -23.83
C MET A 145 23.72 -14.81 -24.15
N GLN A 146 24.32 -14.56 -25.32
CA GLN A 146 24.69 -13.22 -25.76
C GLN A 146 23.46 -12.32 -25.94
N VAL A 147 22.37 -12.83 -26.52
CA VAL A 147 21.10 -12.09 -26.62
C VAL A 147 20.58 -11.73 -25.22
N ARG A 148 20.51 -12.72 -24.32
CA ARG A 148 20.04 -12.53 -22.95
C ARG A 148 20.89 -11.49 -22.21
N LEU A 149 22.21 -11.60 -22.28
CA LEU A 149 23.13 -10.69 -21.61
C LEU A 149 22.94 -9.26 -22.09
N ASN A 150 22.93 -9.05 -23.41
CA ASN A 150 22.83 -7.71 -23.98
C ASN A 150 21.47 -7.05 -23.68
N TYR A 151 20.35 -7.75 -23.86
CA TYR A 151 19.04 -7.18 -23.56
C TYR A 151 18.82 -6.96 -22.06
N SER A 152 19.37 -7.83 -21.21
CA SER A 152 19.33 -7.60 -19.75
C SER A 152 20.16 -6.39 -19.33
N ALA A 153 21.37 -6.24 -19.87
CA ALA A 153 22.25 -5.08 -19.64
C ALA A 153 21.63 -3.78 -20.15
N ARG A 154 20.95 -3.82 -21.29
CA ARG A 154 20.17 -2.70 -21.84
C ARG A 154 19.05 -2.28 -20.86
N GLY A 155 18.25 -3.24 -20.40
CA GLY A 155 17.16 -2.98 -19.46
C GLY A 155 17.64 -2.42 -18.12
N TYR A 156 18.84 -2.81 -17.71
CA TYR A 156 19.47 -2.31 -16.48
C TYR A 156 20.04 -0.89 -16.64
N SER A 157 20.78 -0.64 -17.74
CA SER A 157 21.50 0.63 -17.94
C SER A 157 20.57 1.80 -18.25
N GLN A 158 19.50 1.58 -19.04
CA GLN A 158 18.47 2.55 -19.43
C GLN A 158 19.01 3.92 -19.90
N THR A 159 20.28 3.99 -20.34
CA THR A 159 21.00 5.23 -20.61
C THR A 159 21.81 5.13 -21.89
N ALA A 160 21.73 6.16 -22.75
CA ALA A 160 22.62 6.31 -23.90
C ALA A 160 24.08 6.56 -23.45
N PRO A 161 25.09 6.08 -24.19
CA PRO A 161 24.98 5.33 -25.47
C PRO A 161 24.77 3.82 -25.28
N TYR A 162 24.81 3.31 -24.06
CA TYR A 162 24.81 1.88 -23.75
C TYR A 162 23.51 1.18 -24.17
N TRP A 163 22.39 1.88 -24.08
CA TRP A 163 21.10 1.37 -24.55
C TRP A 163 21.16 0.95 -26.03
N ASP A 164 21.69 1.84 -26.89
CA ASP A 164 21.77 1.59 -28.33
C ASP A 164 22.81 0.51 -28.67
N GLU A 165 23.94 0.51 -27.94
CA GLU A 165 25.01 -0.47 -28.13
C GLU A 165 24.51 -1.89 -27.80
N TYR A 166 23.91 -2.09 -26.62
CA TYR A 166 23.39 -3.39 -26.21
C TYR A 166 22.23 -3.85 -27.10
N SER A 167 21.35 -2.94 -27.53
CA SER A 167 20.29 -3.25 -28.48
C SER A 167 20.87 -3.80 -29.79
N ARG A 168 21.82 -3.10 -30.37
CA ARG A 168 22.46 -3.50 -31.65
C ARG A 168 23.13 -4.86 -31.52
N VAL A 169 23.86 -5.12 -30.46
CA VAL A 169 24.55 -6.41 -30.26
C VAL A 169 23.52 -7.53 -30.03
N GLY A 170 22.49 -7.30 -29.23
CA GLY A 170 21.39 -8.24 -29.00
C GLY A 170 20.66 -8.61 -30.31
N GLU A 171 20.38 -7.62 -31.17
CA GLU A 171 19.79 -7.83 -32.50
C GLU A 171 20.69 -8.62 -33.40
N GLU A 172 22.00 -8.34 -33.40
CA GLU A 172 22.98 -9.08 -34.21
C GLU A 172 22.98 -10.58 -33.86
N TYR A 173 23.04 -10.91 -32.57
CA TYR A 173 23.01 -12.31 -32.13
C TYR A 173 21.62 -12.95 -32.34
N SER A 174 20.54 -12.23 -32.20
CA SER A 174 19.19 -12.74 -32.54
C SER A 174 19.09 -13.12 -34.02
N ARG A 175 19.66 -12.33 -34.89
CA ARG A 175 19.73 -12.65 -36.35
C ARG A 175 20.57 -13.90 -36.59
N LYS A 176 21.77 -14.00 -35.98
CA LYS A 176 22.63 -15.21 -36.11
C LYS A 176 21.89 -16.48 -35.67
N ILE A 177 21.07 -16.40 -34.62
CA ILE A 177 20.24 -17.52 -34.17
C ILE A 177 19.23 -17.88 -35.26
N MET A 178 18.47 -16.90 -35.75
CA MET A 178 17.44 -17.15 -36.78
C MET A 178 18.03 -17.69 -38.10
N GLU A 179 19.27 -17.32 -38.46
CA GLU A 179 19.98 -17.86 -39.59
C GLU A 179 20.50 -19.30 -39.36
N MET A 180 20.72 -19.69 -38.13
CA MET A 180 21.30 -20.98 -37.75
C MET A 180 20.26 -22.09 -37.56
N VAL A 181 19.01 -21.73 -37.26
CA VAL A 181 17.93 -22.69 -37.00
C VAL A 181 16.96 -22.76 -38.18
N PRO A 182 16.21 -23.87 -38.36
CA PRO A 182 15.18 -23.93 -39.39
C PRO A 182 14.16 -22.79 -39.22
N GLU A 183 13.82 -22.15 -40.33
CA GLU A 183 12.77 -21.14 -40.38
C GLU A 183 11.46 -21.73 -39.86
N GLU A 184 10.68 -20.93 -39.15
CA GLU A 184 9.45 -21.33 -38.47
C GLU A 184 9.60 -22.39 -37.38
N SER A 185 10.81 -22.80 -36.99
CA SER A 185 11.00 -23.64 -35.81
C SER A 185 10.61 -22.88 -34.51
N PRO A 186 10.32 -23.58 -33.40
CA PRO A 186 10.02 -22.90 -32.13
C PRO A 186 11.10 -21.91 -31.70
N VAL A 187 12.37 -22.26 -31.84
CA VAL A 187 13.51 -21.37 -31.53
C VAL A 187 13.52 -20.16 -32.45
N TRP A 188 13.27 -20.35 -33.77
CA TRP A 188 13.19 -19.23 -34.70
C TRP A 188 12.09 -18.26 -34.32
N TRP A 189 10.89 -18.76 -33.96
CA TRP A 189 9.76 -17.93 -33.53
C TRP A 189 10.03 -17.21 -32.20
N GLU A 190 10.72 -17.83 -31.25
CA GLU A 190 11.12 -17.23 -30.01
C GLU A 190 11.99 -15.98 -30.22
N TYR A 191 13.04 -16.11 -31.04
CA TYR A 191 13.95 -15.00 -31.33
C TYR A 191 13.33 -13.97 -32.28
N ARG A 192 12.44 -14.38 -33.15
CA ARG A 192 11.62 -13.46 -33.93
C ARG A 192 10.67 -12.66 -33.10
N ALA A 193 9.98 -13.28 -32.15
CA ALA A 193 9.07 -12.61 -31.21
C ALA A 193 9.81 -11.59 -30.34
N ASN A 194 10.97 -12.00 -29.77
CA ASN A 194 11.82 -11.11 -28.99
C ASN A 194 12.33 -9.93 -29.85
N TYR A 195 12.76 -10.16 -31.07
CA TYR A 195 13.16 -9.08 -31.98
C TYR A 195 12.01 -8.09 -32.26
N LEU A 196 10.80 -8.59 -32.49
CA LEU A 196 9.62 -7.76 -32.73
C LEU A 196 9.27 -6.94 -31.47
N MET A 197 9.36 -7.55 -30.30
CA MET A 197 9.16 -6.89 -29.01
C MET A 197 10.16 -5.74 -28.82
N GLU A 198 11.44 -5.99 -29.06
CA GLU A 198 12.50 -5.02 -28.88
C GLU A 198 12.47 -3.89 -29.92
N SER A 199 11.94 -4.17 -31.13
CA SER A 199 11.72 -3.22 -32.21
C SER A 199 10.40 -2.42 -32.08
N ALA A 200 9.71 -2.51 -30.94
CA ALA A 200 8.41 -1.88 -30.66
C ALA A 200 7.29 -2.28 -31.67
N ARG A 201 7.41 -3.42 -32.34
CA ARG A 201 6.37 -3.99 -33.21
C ARG A 201 5.45 -4.88 -32.39
N TYR A 202 4.74 -4.28 -31.45
CA TYR A 202 4.06 -5.00 -30.36
C TYR A 202 2.97 -5.95 -30.84
N GLU A 203 2.13 -5.55 -31.81
CA GLU A 203 1.07 -6.42 -32.36
C GLU A 203 1.65 -7.70 -33.00
N GLU A 204 2.69 -7.54 -33.78
CA GLU A 204 3.35 -8.67 -34.42
C GLU A 204 4.09 -9.56 -33.40
N GLY A 205 4.64 -8.93 -32.36
CA GLY A 205 5.24 -9.64 -31.22
C GLY A 205 4.21 -10.50 -30.48
N ILE A 206 3.02 -9.97 -30.19
CA ILE A 206 1.92 -10.71 -29.57
C ILE A 206 1.52 -11.91 -30.47
N ALA A 207 1.37 -11.70 -31.78
CA ALA A 207 1.02 -12.77 -32.69
C ALA A 207 2.09 -13.89 -32.72
N ALA A 208 3.37 -13.52 -32.68
CA ALA A 208 4.47 -14.48 -32.64
C ALA A 208 4.52 -15.27 -31.33
N PHE A 209 4.36 -14.62 -30.16
CA PHE A 209 4.27 -15.31 -28.87
C PHE A 209 3.02 -16.18 -28.76
N SER A 210 1.88 -15.75 -29.30
CA SER A 210 0.64 -16.55 -29.33
C SER A 210 0.82 -17.83 -30.12
N ARG A 211 1.58 -17.77 -31.26
CA ARG A 211 1.93 -18.96 -32.02
C ARG A 211 2.77 -19.93 -31.19
N LEU A 212 3.76 -19.41 -30.45
CA LEU A 212 4.57 -20.24 -29.56
C LEU A 212 3.71 -20.88 -28.44
N LEU A 213 2.84 -20.10 -27.80
CA LEU A 213 1.97 -20.58 -26.72
C LEU A 213 0.97 -21.66 -27.19
N SER A 214 0.69 -21.76 -28.48
CA SER A 214 -0.13 -22.83 -29.07
C SER A 214 0.57 -24.19 -29.17
N ASP A 215 1.90 -24.25 -28.96
CA ASP A 215 2.64 -25.53 -28.94
C ASP A 215 2.39 -26.25 -27.61
N GLU A 216 1.78 -27.43 -27.68
CA GLU A 216 1.47 -28.27 -26.52
C GLU A 216 2.72 -28.86 -25.86
N ASN A 217 3.84 -28.93 -26.56
CA ASN A 217 5.09 -29.49 -26.03
C ASN A 217 5.91 -28.53 -25.18
N LEU A 218 5.53 -27.26 -25.07
CA LEU A 218 6.20 -26.30 -24.21
C LEU A 218 6.10 -26.75 -22.75
N ASP A 219 7.22 -26.68 -22.05
CA ASP A 219 7.22 -26.81 -20.59
C ASP A 219 6.60 -25.58 -19.89
N TYR A 220 6.30 -25.70 -18.61
CA TYR A 220 5.68 -24.63 -17.85
C TYR A 220 6.54 -23.38 -17.76
N HIS A 221 7.85 -23.52 -17.69
CA HIS A 221 8.76 -22.38 -17.61
C HIS A 221 8.77 -21.56 -18.90
N GLN A 222 8.83 -22.24 -20.06
CA GLN A 222 8.73 -21.58 -21.37
C GLN A 222 7.37 -20.89 -21.54
N ARG A 223 6.27 -21.54 -21.17
CA ARG A 223 4.93 -20.93 -21.18
C ARG A 223 4.87 -19.67 -20.31
N ALA A 224 5.47 -19.69 -19.13
CA ALA A 224 5.51 -18.54 -18.25
C ALA A 224 6.24 -17.36 -18.90
N ILE A 225 7.40 -17.59 -19.52
CA ILE A 225 8.18 -16.56 -20.20
C ILE A 225 7.37 -15.93 -21.34
N PHE A 226 6.77 -16.74 -22.21
CA PHE A 226 6.04 -16.22 -23.37
C PHE A 226 4.75 -15.52 -22.97
N ALA A 227 4.03 -16.02 -21.95
CA ALA A 227 2.85 -15.36 -21.41
C ALA A 227 3.20 -14.02 -20.74
N SER A 228 4.30 -13.93 -19.97
CA SER A 228 4.73 -12.66 -19.37
C SER A 228 5.14 -11.63 -20.42
N SER A 229 5.83 -12.07 -21.47
CA SER A 229 6.21 -11.22 -22.60
C SER A 229 4.97 -10.70 -23.35
N THR A 230 3.98 -11.57 -23.59
CA THR A 230 2.69 -11.19 -24.18
C THR A 230 1.98 -10.15 -23.32
N GLY A 231 1.89 -10.37 -22.01
CA GLY A 231 1.26 -9.43 -21.07
C GLY A 231 1.96 -8.07 -21.06
N TRP A 232 3.29 -8.04 -21.15
CA TRP A 232 4.02 -6.78 -21.25
C TRP A 232 3.71 -6.03 -22.54
N LEU A 233 3.67 -6.73 -23.68
CA LEU A 233 3.32 -6.14 -24.99
C LEU A 233 1.89 -5.59 -25.00
N GLN A 234 0.93 -6.33 -24.45
CA GLN A 234 -0.46 -5.89 -24.32
C GLN A 234 -0.57 -4.61 -23.47
N HIS A 235 0.19 -4.54 -22.38
CA HIS A 235 0.27 -3.33 -21.56
C HIS A 235 0.84 -2.14 -22.33
N CYS A 236 1.89 -2.33 -23.12
CA CYS A 236 2.46 -1.28 -23.98
C CYS A 236 1.44 -0.74 -25.00
N LEU A 237 0.47 -1.56 -25.40
CA LEU A 237 -0.65 -1.17 -26.27
C LEU A 237 -1.85 -0.58 -25.50
N GLY A 238 -1.78 -0.49 -24.17
CA GLY A 238 -2.89 -0.01 -23.32
C GLY A 238 -4.02 -1.03 -23.13
N ARG A 239 -3.78 -2.31 -23.41
CA ARG A 239 -4.74 -3.41 -23.24
C ARG A 239 -4.54 -4.05 -21.87
N ASP A 240 -4.81 -3.28 -20.82
CA ASP A 240 -4.46 -3.69 -19.46
C ASP A 240 -5.20 -4.95 -18.97
N ASP A 241 -6.44 -5.19 -19.38
CA ASP A 241 -7.19 -6.39 -18.96
C ASP A 241 -6.62 -7.66 -19.62
N GLU A 242 -6.27 -7.60 -20.90
CA GLU A 242 -5.59 -8.70 -21.59
C GLU A 242 -4.20 -8.95 -20.98
N ALA A 243 -3.47 -7.88 -20.65
CA ALA A 243 -2.17 -7.96 -19.99
C ALA A 243 -2.26 -8.66 -18.63
N ILE A 244 -3.26 -8.34 -17.82
CA ILE A 244 -3.50 -8.97 -16.53
C ILE A 244 -3.80 -10.46 -16.71
N GLN A 245 -4.64 -10.82 -17.69
CA GLN A 245 -4.91 -12.23 -17.99
C GLN A 245 -3.64 -12.99 -18.35
N SER A 246 -2.85 -12.50 -19.31
CA SER A 246 -1.60 -13.14 -19.73
C SER A 246 -0.58 -13.25 -18.60
N LEU A 247 -0.51 -12.25 -17.72
CA LEU A 247 0.34 -12.29 -16.54
C LEU A 247 -0.16 -13.28 -15.46
N CYS A 248 -1.48 -13.48 -15.32
CA CYS A 248 -2.02 -14.54 -14.46
C CYS A 248 -1.63 -15.92 -14.98
N GLU A 249 -1.76 -16.16 -16.27
CA GLU A 249 -1.31 -17.40 -16.91
C GLU A 249 0.20 -17.63 -16.68
N SER A 250 1.01 -16.59 -16.88
CA SER A 250 2.46 -16.65 -16.58
C SER A 250 2.73 -17.02 -15.13
N ALA A 251 2.10 -16.33 -14.19
CA ALA A 251 2.29 -16.61 -12.76
C ALA A 251 1.87 -18.03 -12.36
N ILE A 252 0.77 -18.56 -12.94
CA ILE A 252 0.33 -19.93 -12.73
C ILE A 252 1.38 -20.92 -13.24
N PHE A 253 1.98 -20.67 -14.41
CA PHE A 253 3.02 -21.53 -14.96
C PHE A 253 4.33 -21.43 -14.17
N ASP A 254 4.71 -20.24 -13.69
CA ASP A 254 5.83 -20.06 -12.77
C ASP A 254 5.65 -20.88 -11.49
N LEU A 255 4.44 -20.88 -10.90
CA LEU A 255 4.12 -21.70 -9.73
C LEU A 255 4.27 -23.20 -10.03
N LYS A 256 3.69 -23.67 -11.16
CA LYS A 256 3.73 -25.09 -11.55
C LYS A 256 5.15 -25.61 -11.84
N SER A 257 6.04 -24.74 -12.31
CA SER A 257 7.47 -25.03 -12.53
C SER A 257 8.34 -24.78 -11.29
N SER A 258 7.75 -24.24 -10.20
CA SER A 258 8.49 -23.75 -9.02
C SER A 258 9.56 -22.71 -9.38
N THR A 259 9.29 -21.85 -10.36
CA THR A 259 10.17 -20.74 -10.69
C THR A 259 10.09 -19.66 -9.61
N LYS A 260 11.24 -19.24 -9.07
CA LYS A 260 11.37 -18.20 -8.04
C LYS A 260 11.96 -16.90 -8.60
N GLU A 261 12.53 -16.96 -9.79
CA GLU A 261 12.99 -15.79 -10.56
C GLU A 261 11.84 -15.18 -11.37
N THR A 262 10.68 -15.00 -10.74
CA THR A 262 9.46 -14.54 -11.44
C THR A 262 9.33 -13.02 -11.47
N THR A 263 8.80 -12.51 -12.58
CA THR A 263 8.41 -11.10 -12.74
C THR A 263 6.90 -10.92 -12.83
N ALA A 264 6.15 -11.98 -13.13
CA ALA A 264 4.71 -11.91 -13.40
C ALA A 264 3.91 -11.42 -12.18
N LEU A 265 4.14 -11.98 -10.99
CA LEU A 265 3.45 -11.54 -9.76
C LEU A 265 3.76 -10.07 -9.41
N ARG A 266 5.00 -9.62 -9.65
CA ARG A 266 5.40 -8.22 -9.44
C ARG A 266 4.66 -7.28 -10.40
N MET A 267 4.62 -7.64 -11.70
CA MET A 267 3.90 -6.86 -12.72
C MET A 267 2.40 -6.84 -12.44
N LEU A 268 1.80 -7.98 -12.07
CA LEU A 268 0.41 -8.05 -11.66
C LEU A 268 0.12 -7.12 -10.47
N ALA A 269 0.98 -7.15 -9.45
CA ALA A 269 0.82 -6.26 -8.30
C ALA A 269 0.84 -4.79 -8.72
N GLU A 270 1.73 -4.41 -9.63
CA GLU A 270 1.81 -3.06 -10.16
C GLU A 270 0.57 -2.67 -10.97
N TYR A 271 0.14 -3.51 -11.92
CA TYR A 271 -0.98 -3.21 -12.81
C TYR A 271 -2.31 -3.18 -12.06
N LEU A 272 -2.56 -4.14 -11.18
CA LEU A 272 -3.74 -4.17 -10.32
C LEU A 272 -3.78 -2.97 -9.35
N THR A 273 -2.61 -2.53 -8.85
CA THR A 273 -2.50 -1.31 -8.03
C THR A 273 -2.92 -0.07 -8.82
N ARG A 274 -2.46 0.07 -10.08
CA ARG A 274 -2.87 1.16 -10.98
C ARG A 274 -4.37 1.12 -11.28
N ARG A 275 -4.95 -0.07 -11.36
CA ARG A 275 -6.40 -0.29 -11.52
C ARG A 275 -7.19 0.00 -10.23
N GLY A 276 -6.52 0.29 -9.12
CA GLY A 276 -7.13 0.63 -7.83
C GLY A 276 -7.49 -0.56 -6.95
N GLU A 277 -6.97 -1.75 -7.24
CA GLU A 277 -7.04 -2.89 -6.33
C GLU A 277 -6.05 -2.74 -5.18
N VAL A 278 -6.31 -3.45 -4.09
CA VAL A 278 -5.49 -3.33 -2.89
C VAL A 278 -5.10 -4.68 -2.29
N GLU A 279 -6.04 -5.61 -2.18
CA GLU A 279 -5.80 -6.87 -1.49
C GLU A 279 -4.91 -7.83 -2.29
N ARG A 280 -5.27 -8.07 -3.57
CA ARG A 280 -4.49 -8.93 -4.46
C ARG A 280 -3.08 -8.37 -4.72
N PRO A 281 -2.90 -7.08 -5.08
CA PRO A 281 -1.56 -6.51 -5.23
C PRO A 281 -0.67 -6.69 -4.01
N SER A 282 -1.19 -6.43 -2.81
CA SER A 282 -0.43 -6.59 -1.57
C SER A 282 -0.01 -8.05 -1.35
N ARG A 283 -0.89 -9.01 -1.62
CA ARG A 283 -0.56 -10.44 -1.53
C ARG A 283 0.47 -10.84 -2.59
N TYR A 284 0.26 -10.46 -3.86
CA TYR A 284 1.13 -10.86 -4.97
C TYR A 284 2.54 -10.27 -4.86
N VAL A 285 2.67 -9.01 -4.41
CA VAL A 285 3.99 -8.41 -4.20
C VAL A 285 4.73 -9.06 -3.04
N ARG A 286 4.03 -9.48 -1.97
CA ARG A 286 4.65 -10.22 -0.86
C ARG A 286 5.12 -11.59 -1.30
N GLU A 287 4.29 -12.34 -2.04
CA GLU A 287 4.70 -13.63 -2.62
C GLU A 287 5.93 -13.47 -3.53
N SER A 288 5.94 -12.44 -4.39
CA SER A 288 7.09 -12.13 -5.23
C SER A 288 8.33 -11.75 -4.39
N PHE A 289 8.15 -11.06 -3.27
CA PHE A 289 9.24 -10.71 -2.35
C PHE A 289 9.81 -11.93 -1.62
N ASP A 290 8.95 -12.84 -1.18
CA ASP A 290 9.34 -14.08 -0.55
C ASP A 290 10.10 -15.00 -1.53
N ASP A 291 9.61 -15.10 -2.78
CA ASP A 291 10.29 -15.82 -3.85
C ASP A 291 11.64 -15.20 -4.19
N ALA A 292 11.75 -13.88 -4.30
CA ALA A 292 13.02 -13.19 -4.55
C ALA A 292 14.02 -13.37 -3.40
N ASN A 293 13.55 -13.42 -2.16
CA ASN A 293 14.39 -13.72 -1.00
C ASN A 293 14.86 -15.18 -0.97
N PHE A 294 13.98 -16.12 -1.31
CA PHE A 294 14.32 -17.53 -1.41
C PHE A 294 15.30 -17.80 -2.57
N TYR A 295 15.04 -17.21 -3.73
CA TYR A 295 15.92 -17.28 -4.89
C TYR A 295 17.32 -16.71 -4.59
N ASN A 296 17.36 -15.64 -3.81
CA ASN A 296 18.55 -14.97 -3.28
C ASN A 296 19.41 -14.20 -4.28
N ALA A 297 18.94 -13.92 -5.50
CA ALA A 297 19.64 -13.05 -6.43
C ALA A 297 19.41 -11.57 -6.07
N ARG A 298 20.51 -10.80 -6.01
CA ARG A 298 20.48 -9.40 -5.58
C ARG A 298 19.58 -8.52 -6.44
N LEU A 299 19.66 -8.66 -7.77
CA LEU A 299 18.89 -7.85 -8.70
C LEU A 299 17.38 -8.05 -8.49
N ARG A 300 16.93 -9.30 -8.33
CA ARG A 300 15.50 -9.61 -8.11
C ARG A 300 14.97 -8.99 -6.82
N LYS A 301 15.78 -9.02 -5.76
CA LYS A 301 15.41 -8.36 -4.49
C LYS A 301 15.23 -6.85 -4.65
N LEU A 302 16.10 -6.20 -5.44
CA LEU A 302 16.02 -4.77 -5.72
C LEU A 302 14.78 -4.43 -6.55
N GLU A 303 14.47 -5.21 -7.59
CA GLU A 303 13.31 -5.01 -8.47
C GLU A 303 11.99 -5.11 -7.70
N VAL A 304 11.83 -6.16 -6.89
CA VAL A 304 10.62 -6.31 -6.06
C VAL A 304 10.59 -5.27 -4.94
N GLY A 305 11.75 -4.98 -4.34
CA GLY A 305 11.90 -3.96 -3.31
C GLY A 305 11.53 -2.55 -3.77
N ALA A 306 11.62 -2.26 -5.06
CA ALA A 306 11.19 -0.99 -5.63
C ALA A 306 9.65 -0.87 -5.71
N VAL A 307 8.93 -1.97 -5.94
CA VAL A 307 7.47 -1.99 -6.10
C VAL A 307 6.76 -2.17 -4.75
N LEU A 308 7.32 -2.95 -3.85
CA LEU A 308 6.73 -3.27 -2.55
C LEU A 308 6.25 -2.03 -1.75
N PRO A 309 7.05 -0.96 -1.58
CA PRO A 309 6.62 0.21 -0.83
C PRO A 309 5.43 0.94 -1.47
N LEU A 310 5.34 0.92 -2.81
CA LEU A 310 4.24 1.56 -3.54
C LEU A 310 2.91 0.83 -3.27
N VAL A 311 2.94 -0.49 -3.36
CA VAL A 311 1.77 -1.36 -3.14
C VAL A 311 1.33 -1.31 -1.67
N GLU A 312 2.26 -1.49 -0.74
CA GLU A 312 1.99 -1.47 0.71
C GLU A 312 1.48 -0.10 1.17
N LYS A 313 2.00 0.98 0.61
CA LYS A 313 1.48 2.32 0.92
C LYS A 313 0.03 2.48 0.50
N ASN A 314 -0.34 2.06 -0.71
CA ASN A 314 -1.74 2.13 -1.17
C ASN A 314 -2.67 1.28 -0.28
N HIS A 315 -2.21 0.11 0.15
CA HIS A 315 -2.93 -0.73 1.10
C HIS A 315 -3.12 -0.02 2.45
N TYR A 316 -2.05 0.53 3.00
CA TYR A 316 -2.07 1.28 4.26
C TYR A 316 -2.99 2.51 4.17
N ASP A 317 -2.87 3.29 3.11
CA ASP A 317 -3.68 4.50 2.88
C ASP A 317 -5.19 4.16 2.79
N ARG A 318 -5.55 3.04 2.18
CA ARG A 318 -6.93 2.56 2.14
C ARG A 318 -7.44 2.15 3.52
N LEU A 319 -6.69 1.32 4.24
CA LEU A 319 -7.04 0.92 5.61
C LEU A 319 -7.20 2.14 6.53
N GLN A 320 -6.33 3.13 6.40
CA GLN A 320 -6.42 4.38 7.14
C GLN A 320 -7.69 5.17 6.79
N ARG A 321 -8.06 5.24 5.51
CA ARG A 321 -9.30 5.90 5.07
C ARG A 321 -10.53 5.18 5.62
N GLU A 322 -10.60 3.86 5.51
CA GLU A 322 -11.70 3.05 6.03
C GLU A 322 -11.84 3.21 7.55
N ARG A 323 -10.72 3.14 8.28
CA ARG A 323 -10.68 3.39 9.72
C ARG A 323 -11.16 4.79 10.08
N ASN A 324 -10.69 5.80 9.34
CA ASN A 324 -11.09 7.18 9.56
C ASN A 324 -12.58 7.40 9.25
N LEU A 325 -13.10 6.80 8.18
CA LEU A 325 -14.52 6.84 7.85
C LEU A 325 -15.38 6.19 8.96
N LEU A 326 -14.96 5.04 9.47
CA LEU A 326 -15.62 4.38 10.59
C LEU A 326 -15.56 5.24 11.87
N ALA A 327 -14.40 5.82 12.18
CA ALA A 327 -14.23 6.71 13.34
C ALA A 327 -15.12 7.96 13.22
N TRP A 328 -15.19 8.56 12.04
CA TRP A 328 -16.09 9.69 11.77
C TRP A 328 -17.56 9.29 11.84
N GLY A 329 -17.93 8.12 11.31
CA GLY A 329 -19.28 7.55 11.44
C GLY A 329 -19.69 7.33 12.89
N LEU A 330 -18.80 6.75 13.70
CA LEU A 330 -19.02 6.57 15.13
C LEU A 330 -19.11 7.91 15.89
N ALA A 331 -18.26 8.88 15.54
CA ALA A 331 -18.32 10.23 16.13
C ALA A 331 -19.63 10.93 15.78
N LEU A 332 -20.10 10.80 14.54
CA LEU A 332 -21.39 11.35 14.10
C LEU A 332 -22.55 10.67 14.84
N LEU A 333 -22.52 9.35 14.96
CA LEU A 333 -23.54 8.58 15.70
C LEU A 333 -23.57 9.00 17.18
N ALA A 334 -22.40 9.13 17.80
CA ALA A 334 -22.31 9.62 19.18
C ALA A 334 -22.87 11.03 19.34
N LEU A 335 -22.63 11.90 18.36
CA LEU A 335 -23.18 13.25 18.33
C LEU A 335 -24.72 13.26 18.20
N VAL A 336 -25.26 12.39 17.35
CA VAL A 336 -26.72 12.22 17.18
C VAL A 336 -27.34 11.65 18.46
N ILE A 337 -26.71 10.68 19.11
CA ILE A 337 -27.18 10.12 20.39
C ILE A 337 -27.14 11.20 21.48
N LEU A 338 -26.06 11.97 21.57
CA LEU A 338 -25.95 13.10 22.51
C LEU A 338 -27.04 14.15 22.29
N ALA A 339 -27.29 14.49 21.02
CA ALA A 339 -28.36 15.42 20.66
C ALA A 339 -29.75 14.84 21.00
N ALA A 340 -29.97 13.54 20.75
CA ALA A 340 -31.23 12.87 21.10
C ALA A 340 -31.43 12.79 22.63
N VAL A 341 -30.40 12.48 23.38
CA VAL A 341 -30.43 12.48 24.87
C VAL A 341 -30.68 13.88 25.42
N ALA A 342 -30.00 14.89 24.85
CA ALA A 342 -30.22 16.29 25.20
C ALA A 342 -31.67 16.72 24.90
N ALA A 343 -32.21 16.33 23.74
CA ALA A 343 -33.61 16.57 23.39
C ALA A 343 -34.59 15.84 24.33
N LEU A 344 -34.32 14.57 24.67
CA LEU A 344 -35.14 13.80 25.62
C LEU A 344 -35.09 14.38 27.05
N LEU A 345 -33.91 14.79 27.49
CA LEU A 345 -33.77 15.48 28.78
C LEU A 345 -34.46 16.84 28.76
N PHE A 346 -34.40 17.55 27.65
CA PHE A 346 -35.12 18.80 27.44
C PHE A 346 -36.63 18.60 27.47
N ILE A 347 -37.14 17.59 26.75
CA ILE A 347 -38.57 17.24 26.73
C ILE A 347 -39.05 16.77 28.11
N ARG A 348 -38.27 15.93 28.82
CA ARG A 348 -38.56 15.53 30.20
C ARG A 348 -38.58 16.72 31.17
N ARG A 349 -37.63 17.63 31.00
CA ARG A 349 -37.56 18.85 31.82
C ARG A 349 -38.71 19.81 31.50
N GLN A 350 -39.12 19.90 30.22
CA GLN A 350 -40.29 20.64 29.79
C GLN A 350 -41.59 20.01 30.30
N ASN A 351 -41.76 18.70 30.20
CA ASN A 351 -42.94 18.00 30.74
C ASN A 351 -43.05 18.13 32.25
N ARG A 352 -41.92 18.04 32.97
CA ARG A 352 -41.90 18.24 34.43
C ARG A 352 -42.27 19.68 34.79
N ARG A 353 -41.73 20.67 34.06
CA ARG A 353 -42.09 22.08 34.22
C ARG A 353 -43.54 22.36 33.84
N LEU A 354 -44.08 21.69 32.81
CA LEU A 354 -45.49 21.79 32.42
C LEU A 354 -46.42 21.22 33.54
N HIS A 355 -46.03 20.12 34.16
CA HIS A 355 -46.77 19.56 35.29
C HIS A 355 -46.70 20.47 36.52
N GLU A 356 -45.51 20.99 36.85
CA GLU A 356 -45.31 21.93 37.94
C GLU A 356 -46.00 23.26 37.66
N ALA A 357 -46.00 23.76 36.38
CA ALA A 357 -46.68 24.96 35.99
C ALA A 357 -48.21 24.79 36.03
N ARG A 358 -48.74 23.62 35.65
CA ARG A 358 -50.19 23.34 35.77
C ARG A 358 -50.64 23.32 37.24
N ALA A 359 -49.85 22.77 38.15
CA ALA A 359 -50.14 22.76 39.57
C ALA A 359 -50.03 24.17 40.17
N THR A 360 -49.11 25.02 39.62
CA THR A 360 -48.93 26.40 40.11
C THR A 360 -49.84 27.40 39.45
N ILE A 361 -50.38 27.13 38.24
CA ILE A 361 -51.33 28.02 37.53
C ILE A 361 -52.66 28.11 38.29
N GLU A 362 -53.10 27.07 38.99
CA GLU A 362 -54.30 27.11 39.82
C GLU A 362 -54.08 27.98 41.10
N GLU A 363 -52.81 28.15 41.54
CA GLU A 363 -52.48 28.88 42.78
C GLU A 363 -51.96 30.34 42.54
N ARG A 364 -51.51 30.65 41.30
CA ARG A 364 -50.76 31.90 41.03
C ARG A 364 -51.28 32.83 39.92
N ASN A 365 -52.53 32.85 39.60
CA ASN A 365 -53.08 33.91 38.72
C ASN A 365 -52.85 35.36 39.21
N ALA A 366 -52.47 35.51 40.46
CA ALA A 366 -52.20 36.83 41.07
C ALA A 366 -50.70 37.25 41.03
N GLN A 367 -49.75 36.36 40.63
CA GLN A 367 -48.29 36.68 40.60
C GLN A 367 -47.70 36.76 39.18
N LEU A 368 -48.53 36.71 38.13
CA LEU A 368 -48.10 36.52 36.76
C LEU A 368 -47.38 37.73 36.13
N GLU A 369 -47.70 38.95 36.57
CA GLU A 369 -47.10 40.14 35.97
C GLU A 369 -45.63 40.34 36.35
N ALA A 370 -45.20 39.96 37.53
CA ALA A 370 -43.81 40.08 37.95
C ALA A 370 -42.90 38.97 37.36
N ALA A 371 -43.46 37.77 37.12
CA ALA A 371 -42.72 36.66 36.55
C ALA A 371 -42.48 36.81 35.04
N ASN A 372 -43.34 37.52 34.32
CA ASN A 372 -43.24 37.75 32.87
C ASN A 372 -42.02 38.60 32.48
N ALA A 373 -41.61 39.54 33.30
CA ALA A 373 -40.44 40.37 33.03
C ALA A 373 -39.12 39.53 33.13
N GLN A 374 -39.05 38.65 34.13
CA GLN A 374 -37.86 37.77 34.31
C GLN A 374 -37.79 36.65 33.24
N LEU A 375 -38.95 36.23 32.74
CA LEU A 375 -38.99 35.22 31.70
C LEU A 375 -38.48 35.73 30.34
N ALA A 376 -38.70 37.01 30.04
CA ALA A 376 -38.27 37.66 28.80
C ALA A 376 -36.72 37.72 28.74
N GLU A 377 -36.05 38.10 29.78
CA GLU A 377 -34.59 38.22 29.85
C GLU A 377 -33.91 36.86 29.75
N ALA A 378 -34.45 35.82 30.40
CA ALA A 378 -33.91 34.45 30.33
C ALA A 378 -34.07 33.81 28.92
N ASN A 379 -35.14 34.20 28.19
CA ASN A 379 -35.37 33.72 26.82
C ASN A 379 -34.44 34.37 25.80
N GLU A 380 -34.03 35.60 25.97
CA GLU A 380 -33.08 36.27 25.11
C GLU A 380 -31.70 35.62 25.20
N ILE A 381 -31.21 35.35 26.41
CA ILE A 381 -29.94 34.65 26.67
C ILE A 381 -29.95 33.22 26.06
N LYS A 382 -31.10 32.53 26.21
CA LYS A 382 -31.27 31.17 25.69
C LYS A 382 -31.27 31.12 24.13
N SER A 383 -31.86 32.11 23.52
CA SER A 383 -31.93 32.23 22.05
C SER A 383 -30.55 32.50 21.44
N GLU A 384 -29.74 33.32 22.09
CA GLU A 384 -28.36 33.57 21.65
C GLU A 384 -27.48 32.30 21.81
N TYR A 385 -27.64 31.52 22.87
CA TYR A 385 -26.93 30.27 23.08
C TYR A 385 -27.29 29.17 22.05
N ILE A 386 -28.58 29.04 21.75
CA ILE A 386 -29.06 28.07 20.76
C ILE A 386 -28.59 28.46 19.34
N GLY A 387 -28.65 29.75 18.98
CA GLY A 387 -28.17 30.28 17.70
C GLY A 387 -26.68 29.97 17.49
N ASN A 388 -25.85 30.17 18.50
CA ASN A 388 -24.42 29.89 18.44
C ASN A 388 -24.12 28.37 18.31
N SER A 389 -24.88 27.52 18.99
CA SER A 389 -24.71 26.06 18.89
C SER A 389 -25.09 25.51 17.52
N PHE A 390 -26.15 26.03 16.88
CA PHE A 390 -26.54 25.67 15.52
C PHE A 390 -25.55 26.20 14.48
N TYR A 391 -24.98 27.38 14.69
CA TYR A 391 -23.99 27.96 13.81
C TYR A 391 -22.72 27.10 13.74
N ILE A 392 -22.18 26.69 14.87
CA ILE A 392 -20.99 25.81 14.97
C ILE A 392 -21.24 24.46 14.30
N ASN A 393 -22.42 23.86 14.50
CA ASN A 393 -22.77 22.59 13.86
C ASN A 393 -22.94 22.72 12.33
N SER A 394 -23.48 23.85 11.86
CA SER A 394 -23.62 24.12 10.42
C SER A 394 -22.25 24.29 9.74
N GLU A 395 -21.34 25.03 10.37
CA GLU A 395 -19.98 25.23 9.87
C GLU A 395 -19.22 23.90 9.76
N PHE A 396 -19.38 23.01 10.74
CA PHE A 396 -18.80 21.67 10.70
C PHE A 396 -19.36 20.81 9.55
N LEU A 397 -20.69 20.85 9.34
CA LEU A 397 -21.34 20.13 8.24
C LEU A 397 -20.91 20.67 6.87
N ASP A 398 -20.72 21.97 6.74
CA ASP A 398 -20.25 22.59 5.50
C ASP A 398 -18.80 22.22 5.20
N LYS A 399 -17.92 22.22 6.19
CA LYS A 399 -16.53 21.73 6.05
C LYS A 399 -16.49 20.26 5.65
N MET A 400 -17.32 19.41 6.26
CA MET A 400 -17.45 18.00 5.90
C MET A 400 -17.96 17.82 4.46
N ALA A 401 -18.97 18.58 4.06
CA ALA A 401 -19.52 18.53 2.70
C ALA A 401 -18.49 18.98 1.64
N GLN A 402 -17.68 19.99 1.95
CA GLN A 402 -16.58 20.42 1.10
C GLN A 402 -15.50 19.34 0.96
N LEU A 403 -15.13 18.69 2.07
CA LEU A 403 -14.18 17.59 2.08
C LEU A 403 -14.68 16.41 1.21
N TYR A 404 -15.93 16.00 1.37
CA TYR A 404 -16.54 14.95 0.56
C TYR A 404 -16.56 15.31 -0.93
N LYS A 405 -16.95 16.53 -1.28
CA LYS A 405 -16.95 17.01 -2.67
C LYS A 405 -15.54 17.07 -3.26
N MET A 406 -14.55 17.47 -2.47
CA MET A 406 -13.15 17.51 -2.89
C MET A 406 -12.61 16.10 -3.15
N VAL A 407 -12.85 15.17 -2.23
CA VAL A 407 -12.43 13.77 -2.35
C VAL A 407 -13.10 13.11 -3.56
N ASP A 408 -14.40 13.23 -3.70
CA ASP A 408 -15.16 12.68 -4.83
C ASP A 408 -14.67 13.24 -6.17
N ARG A 409 -14.51 14.54 -6.26
CA ARG A 409 -14.00 15.23 -7.46
C ARG A 409 -12.60 14.72 -7.83
N MET A 410 -11.69 14.59 -6.85
CA MET A 410 -10.32 14.16 -7.10
C MET A 410 -10.24 12.66 -7.45
N ILE A 411 -11.14 11.84 -6.94
CA ILE A 411 -11.29 10.43 -7.34
C ILE A 411 -11.78 10.33 -8.78
N VAL A 412 -12.83 11.05 -9.14
CA VAL A 412 -13.43 11.05 -10.49
C VAL A 412 -12.44 11.57 -11.53
N THR A 413 -11.66 12.60 -11.19
CA THR A 413 -10.65 13.19 -12.07
C THR A 413 -9.31 12.45 -12.06
N ARG A 414 -9.18 11.36 -11.30
CA ARG A 414 -7.95 10.54 -11.15
C ARG A 414 -6.73 11.35 -10.67
N GLN A 415 -6.95 12.43 -9.94
CA GLN A 415 -5.90 13.29 -9.40
C GLN A 415 -5.38 12.75 -8.04
N TYR A 416 -4.93 11.50 -8.01
CA TYR A 416 -4.54 10.79 -6.78
C TYR A 416 -3.33 11.42 -6.07
N ASP A 417 -2.40 11.98 -6.81
CA ASP A 417 -1.23 12.66 -6.23
C ASP A 417 -1.60 14.00 -5.57
N GLU A 418 -2.60 14.69 -6.12
CA GLU A 418 -3.16 15.92 -5.56
C GLU A 418 -4.04 15.62 -4.33
N LEU A 419 -4.86 14.59 -4.41
CA LEU A 419 -5.64 14.08 -3.28
C LEU A 419 -4.71 13.70 -2.10
N ARG A 420 -3.62 12.99 -2.39
CA ARG A 420 -2.59 12.63 -1.41
C ARG A 420 -1.90 13.84 -0.79
N ARG A 421 -1.66 14.90 -1.56
CA ARG A 421 -1.07 16.15 -1.04
C ARG A 421 -2.05 16.94 -0.18
N SER A 422 -3.30 16.99 -0.57
CA SER A 422 -4.38 17.69 0.17
C SER A 422 -4.77 16.97 1.46
N LEU A 423 -4.59 15.64 1.53
CA LEU A 423 -4.84 14.81 2.72
C LEU A 423 -3.59 14.63 3.59
N LYS A 424 -2.49 15.34 3.33
CA LYS A 424 -1.31 15.27 4.19
C LYS A 424 -1.60 15.82 5.59
N GLU A 425 -0.88 15.28 6.55
CA GLU A 425 -0.92 15.62 7.98
C GLU A 425 -0.92 17.13 8.27
N SER A 426 -0.23 17.91 7.43
CA SER A 426 -0.20 19.38 7.53
C SER A 426 -1.56 20.06 7.36
N THR A 427 -2.52 19.44 6.67
CA THR A 427 -3.87 19.96 6.53
C THR A 427 -4.70 19.68 7.78
N ILE A 428 -4.50 18.52 8.39
CA ILE A 428 -5.17 18.14 9.65
C ILE A 428 -4.67 19.00 10.81
N ASP A 429 -3.37 19.27 10.87
CA ASP A 429 -2.80 20.13 11.91
C ASP A 429 -3.33 21.55 11.81
N LYS A 430 -3.44 22.09 10.60
CA LYS A 430 -4.01 23.43 10.37
C LYS A 430 -5.49 23.51 10.78
N GLU A 431 -6.30 22.52 10.39
CA GLU A 431 -7.71 22.44 10.79
C GLU A 431 -7.87 22.29 12.30
N ARG A 432 -6.92 21.61 12.94
CA ARG A 432 -6.87 21.45 14.40
C ARG A 432 -6.54 22.77 15.10
N ASP A 433 -5.59 23.52 14.60
CA ASP A 433 -5.24 24.85 15.12
C ASP A 433 -6.41 25.81 14.99
N GLU A 434 -7.08 25.85 13.82
CA GLU A 434 -8.30 26.63 13.60
C GLU A 434 -9.43 26.22 14.58
N MET A 435 -9.58 24.91 14.84
CA MET A 435 -10.55 24.43 15.83
C MET A 435 -10.20 24.92 17.25
N TYR A 436 -8.92 24.91 17.62
CA TYR A 436 -8.48 25.42 18.92
C TYR A 436 -8.70 26.94 19.04
N GLU A 437 -8.40 27.71 18.01
CA GLU A 437 -8.70 29.16 17.97
C GLU A 437 -10.20 29.42 18.11
N SER A 438 -11.03 28.70 17.39
CA SER A 438 -12.48 28.79 17.47
C SER A 438 -13.01 28.41 18.86
N PHE A 439 -12.45 27.35 19.43
CA PHE A 439 -12.76 26.94 20.81
C PHE A 439 -12.39 28.04 21.80
N ASP A 440 -11.16 28.54 21.74
CA ASP A 440 -10.65 29.56 22.64
C ASP A 440 -11.50 30.84 22.58
N HIS A 441 -11.77 31.31 21.35
CA HIS A 441 -12.59 32.50 21.13
C HIS A 441 -14.00 32.31 21.70
N THR A 442 -14.64 31.18 21.42
CA THR A 442 -16.01 30.89 21.91
C THR A 442 -16.02 30.74 23.43
N PHE A 443 -15.02 30.05 23.99
CA PHE A 443 -14.88 29.87 25.42
C PHE A 443 -14.66 31.19 26.16
N LEU A 444 -13.76 32.03 25.64
CA LEU A 444 -13.47 33.34 26.26
C LEU A 444 -14.62 34.34 26.10
N LYS A 445 -15.47 34.18 25.07
CA LYS A 445 -16.72 34.96 24.96
C LYS A 445 -17.71 34.58 26.06
N ILE A 446 -17.79 33.30 26.42
CA ILE A 446 -18.67 32.78 27.50
C ILE A 446 -18.08 33.07 28.88
N PHE A 447 -16.76 32.98 29.02
CA PHE A 447 -16.02 33.19 30.25
C PHE A 447 -14.95 34.28 30.08
N PRO A 448 -15.33 35.57 29.97
CA PRO A 448 -14.38 36.66 29.68
C PRO A 448 -13.27 36.82 30.73
N THR A 449 -13.55 36.45 31.95
CA THR A 449 -12.62 36.60 33.07
C THR A 449 -11.73 35.36 33.28
N PHE A 450 -11.95 34.28 32.50
CA PHE A 450 -11.30 32.99 32.74
C PHE A 450 -9.77 33.09 32.83
N VAL A 451 -9.11 33.78 31.93
CA VAL A 451 -7.63 33.90 31.93
C VAL A 451 -7.16 34.61 33.20
N ASN A 452 -7.84 35.64 33.63
CA ASN A 452 -7.49 36.37 34.83
C ASN A 452 -7.76 35.53 36.12
N ASP A 453 -8.94 34.93 36.20
CA ASP A 453 -9.34 34.10 37.32
C ASP A 453 -8.49 32.83 37.43
N TYR A 454 -8.12 32.24 36.29
CA TYR A 454 -7.18 31.11 36.23
C TYR A 454 -5.79 31.51 36.72
N ASN A 455 -5.26 32.61 36.26
CA ASN A 455 -3.94 33.11 36.68
C ASN A 455 -3.94 33.51 38.17
N ALA A 456 -5.07 33.95 38.71
CA ALA A 456 -5.22 34.24 40.15
C ALA A 456 -5.00 32.99 41.03
N LEU A 457 -5.03 31.79 40.52
CA LEU A 457 -4.71 30.55 41.22
C LEU A 457 -3.22 30.27 41.35
N PHE A 458 -2.34 31.13 40.79
CA PHE A 458 -0.90 30.92 40.72
C PHE A 458 -0.11 32.13 41.27
N PRO A 459 1.11 31.92 41.78
CA PRO A 459 2.05 32.98 42.07
C PRO A 459 2.37 33.83 40.84
N GLU A 460 2.71 35.09 40.98
CA GLU A 460 3.02 36.00 39.86
C GLU A 460 4.09 35.47 38.90
N THR A 461 5.06 34.69 39.40
CA THR A 461 6.12 34.08 38.61
C THR A 461 5.65 32.96 37.68
N GLU A 462 4.52 32.36 37.98
CA GLU A 462 3.93 31.24 37.23
C GLU A 462 2.73 31.63 36.36
N GLN A 463 2.27 32.88 36.47
CA GLN A 463 1.15 33.40 35.67
C GLN A 463 1.51 33.47 34.20
N ARG A 464 0.53 33.16 33.32
CA ARG A 464 0.64 33.19 31.88
C ARG A 464 -0.53 33.96 31.27
N PHE A 465 -0.21 35.00 30.53
CA PHE A 465 -1.20 35.79 29.79
C PHE A 465 -0.89 35.65 28.29
N PRO A 466 -1.54 34.72 27.61
CA PRO A 466 -1.35 34.58 26.14
C PRO A 466 -1.84 35.85 25.46
N ALA A 467 -1.17 36.21 24.34
CA ALA A 467 -1.56 37.40 23.56
C ALA A 467 -2.93 37.19 22.90
N GLU A 468 -3.22 35.95 22.48
CA GLU A 468 -4.50 35.55 21.94
C GLU A 468 -4.80 34.11 22.42
N GLY A 469 -6.09 33.79 22.64
CA GLY A 469 -6.56 32.46 22.97
C GLY A 469 -6.13 31.92 24.34
N LEU A 470 -6.01 30.60 24.44
CA LEU A 470 -5.64 29.86 25.65
C LEU A 470 -4.35 29.07 25.41
N THR A 471 -3.53 28.93 26.45
CA THR A 471 -2.42 27.96 26.37
C THR A 471 -2.95 26.52 26.36
N PRO A 472 -2.15 25.53 25.89
CA PRO A 472 -2.56 24.12 25.95
C PRO A 472 -2.99 23.68 27.35
N GLU A 473 -2.31 24.14 28.39
CA GLU A 473 -2.65 23.87 29.76
C GLU A 473 -3.99 24.54 30.15
N MET A 474 -4.20 25.77 29.76
CA MET A 474 -5.47 26.49 30.00
C MET A 474 -6.64 25.81 29.31
N ARG A 475 -6.46 25.29 28.06
CA ARG A 475 -7.52 24.55 27.35
C ARG A 475 -7.96 23.30 28.12
N ILE A 476 -7.02 22.58 28.76
CA ILE A 476 -7.37 21.44 29.63
C ILE A 476 -8.36 21.87 30.69
N PHE A 477 -8.08 22.98 31.38
CA PHE A 477 -8.93 23.47 32.47
C PHE A 477 -10.17 24.21 31.95
N ALA A 478 -10.14 24.78 30.76
CA ALA A 478 -11.33 25.29 30.08
C ALA A 478 -12.34 24.18 29.78
N LEU A 479 -11.84 23.01 29.31
CA LEU A 479 -12.69 21.83 29.13
C LEU A 479 -13.29 21.31 30.43
N ILE A 480 -12.50 21.29 31.49
CA ILE A 480 -12.99 20.94 32.85
C ILE A 480 -14.05 21.95 33.27
N ARG A 481 -13.85 23.23 33.02
CA ARG A 481 -14.85 24.29 33.35
C ARG A 481 -16.17 24.09 32.61
N LEU A 482 -16.13 23.56 31.38
CA LEU A 482 -17.32 23.18 30.60
C LEU A 482 -17.94 21.84 31.06
N GLY A 483 -17.42 21.21 32.12
CA GLY A 483 -17.91 19.94 32.64
C GLY A 483 -17.30 18.69 32.01
N ILE A 484 -16.28 18.85 31.16
CA ILE A 484 -15.53 17.74 30.58
C ILE A 484 -14.32 17.44 31.46
N SER A 485 -14.53 16.67 32.54
CA SER A 485 -13.46 16.33 33.49
C SER A 485 -12.72 15.04 33.19
N GLU A 486 -13.29 14.16 32.33
CA GLU A 486 -12.71 12.88 31.96
C GLU A 486 -11.43 13.09 31.16
N THR A 487 -10.31 12.59 31.67
CA THR A 487 -8.97 12.76 31.05
C THR A 487 -8.92 12.20 29.64
N ASP A 488 -9.60 11.08 29.38
CA ASP A 488 -9.66 10.46 28.04
C ASP A 488 -10.38 11.33 27.01
N ARG A 489 -11.42 12.05 27.42
CA ARG A 489 -12.13 13.00 26.56
C ARG A 489 -11.30 14.23 26.27
N ILE A 490 -10.62 14.76 27.30
CA ILE A 490 -9.68 15.87 27.15
C ILE A 490 -8.53 15.48 26.23
N ALA A 491 -7.96 14.28 26.41
CA ALA A 491 -6.88 13.77 25.61
C ALA A 491 -7.27 13.66 24.12
N ARG A 492 -8.46 13.12 23.82
CA ARG A 492 -8.99 13.04 22.47
C ARG A 492 -9.27 14.41 21.85
N PHE A 493 -9.80 15.35 22.63
CA PHE A 493 -10.08 16.70 22.14
C PHE A 493 -8.79 17.45 21.79
N LEU A 494 -7.75 17.30 22.62
CA LEU A 494 -6.47 18.00 22.45
C LEU A 494 -5.45 17.20 21.63
N ASP A 495 -5.80 16.00 21.17
CA ASP A 495 -4.92 15.07 20.47
C ASP A 495 -3.61 14.77 21.23
N TYR A 496 -3.75 14.59 22.54
CA TYR A 496 -2.66 14.18 23.41
C TYR A 496 -2.88 12.78 23.96
N SER A 497 -1.80 12.14 24.40
CA SER A 497 -1.93 10.91 25.18
C SER A 497 -2.56 11.21 26.54
N VAL A 498 -3.31 10.24 27.08
CA VAL A 498 -3.87 10.32 28.45
C VAL A 498 -2.76 10.60 29.48
N HIS A 499 -1.59 9.99 29.26
CA HIS A 499 -0.40 10.23 30.08
C HIS A 499 0.06 11.69 30.01
N THR A 500 0.07 12.27 28.82
CA THR A 500 0.43 13.69 28.61
C THR A 500 -0.52 14.62 29.33
N ILE A 501 -1.83 14.39 29.24
CA ILE A 501 -2.83 15.21 29.97
C ILE A 501 -2.65 15.10 31.46
N ASN A 502 -2.44 13.91 32.00
CA ASN A 502 -2.20 13.74 33.42
C ASN A 502 -0.90 14.44 33.86
N THR A 503 0.13 14.39 33.06
CA THR A 503 1.38 15.10 33.33
C THR A 503 1.15 16.61 33.33
N TYR A 504 0.41 17.16 32.39
CA TYR A 504 0.04 18.58 32.38
C TYR A 504 -0.81 18.95 33.59
N LYS A 505 -1.88 18.20 33.89
CA LYS A 505 -2.74 18.44 35.05
C LYS A 505 -1.92 18.46 36.34
N THR A 506 -1.07 17.47 36.56
CA THR A 506 -0.22 17.36 37.74
C THR A 506 0.79 18.51 37.80
N ARG A 507 1.44 18.84 36.71
CA ARG A 507 2.41 19.94 36.64
C ARG A 507 1.77 21.30 36.95
N VAL A 508 0.59 21.55 36.38
CA VAL A 508 -0.17 22.79 36.62
C VAL A 508 -0.63 22.89 38.06
N LYS A 509 -1.25 21.82 38.59
CA LYS A 509 -1.71 21.78 40.00
C LYS A 509 -0.58 22.03 40.98
N ASN A 510 0.60 21.42 40.74
CA ASN A 510 1.78 21.59 41.62
C ASN A 510 2.37 23.01 41.63
N LYS A 511 2.04 23.83 40.65
CA LYS A 511 2.47 25.23 40.53
C LYS A 511 1.48 26.21 41.16
N SER A 512 0.26 25.78 41.43
CA SER A 512 -0.77 26.57 42.06
C SER A 512 -0.59 26.60 43.60
N TRP A 513 -1.10 27.65 44.22
CA TRP A 513 -1.22 27.72 45.68
C TRP A 513 -2.48 27.03 46.19
N VAL A 514 -3.38 26.56 45.30
CA VAL A 514 -4.56 25.79 45.65
C VAL A 514 -4.16 24.33 45.83
N GLU A 515 -4.69 23.67 46.85
CA GLU A 515 -4.47 22.23 47.06
C GLU A 515 -4.91 21.41 45.82
N ASN A 516 -4.09 20.43 45.44
CA ASN A 516 -4.28 19.66 44.22
C ASN A 516 -5.67 19.05 44.06
N GLU A 517 -6.29 18.62 45.18
CA GLU A 517 -7.63 18.04 45.19
C GLU A 517 -8.74 19.08 44.98
N GLN A 518 -8.50 20.33 45.33
CA GLN A 518 -9.47 21.42 45.24
C GLN A 518 -9.33 22.22 43.93
N PHE A 519 -8.22 22.08 43.22
CA PHE A 519 -7.89 22.90 42.06
C PHE A 519 -8.98 22.87 40.98
N GLU A 520 -9.47 21.68 40.62
CA GLU A 520 -10.53 21.54 39.60
C GLU A 520 -11.88 22.10 40.07
N ALA A 521 -12.15 22.05 41.35
CA ALA A 521 -13.35 22.67 41.94
C ALA A 521 -13.29 24.20 41.89
N GLU A 522 -12.11 24.81 42.09
CA GLU A 522 -11.89 26.23 41.89
C GLU A 522 -12.04 26.65 40.44
N ILE A 523 -11.50 25.84 39.52
CA ILE A 523 -11.71 26.04 38.06
C ILE A 523 -13.21 26.05 37.72
N MET A 524 -14.00 25.16 38.32
CA MET A 524 -15.45 25.09 38.07
C MET A 524 -16.22 26.31 38.57
N LYS A 525 -15.67 27.09 39.49
CA LYS A 525 -16.27 28.34 39.98
C LYS A 525 -15.99 29.56 39.13
N ILE A 526 -15.00 29.51 38.25
CA ILE A 526 -14.61 30.65 37.39
C ILE A 526 -15.81 31.07 36.52
N GLY A 527 -16.20 32.33 36.57
CA GLY A 527 -17.33 32.88 35.83
C GLY A 527 -18.71 32.34 36.22
N ALA A 528 -18.86 31.75 37.37
CA ALA A 528 -20.15 31.30 37.93
C ALA A 528 -20.91 32.42 38.71
N ARG A 529 -20.74 33.67 38.28
CA ARG A 529 -21.48 34.80 38.86
C ARG A 529 -22.76 35.06 38.11
#